data_5a8371e241e796a6832a0cfa1320ef0c
#
_entry.id   5a8371e241e796a6832a0cfa1320ef0c
#
_cell.length_a   1.000
_cell.length_b   1.000
_cell.length_c   1.000
_cell.angle_alpha   90.00
_cell.angle_beta   90.00
_cell.angle_gamma   90.00
#
_symmetry.space_group_name_H-M   'P 1'
#
loop_
_entity.id
_entity.type
_entity.pdbx_description
1 polymer ?
#
loop_
_entity_poly.entity_id
_entity_poly.type
_entity_poly.pdbx_seq_one_letter_code
_entity_poly.pdbx_strand_id
1 'polypeptide(L)'
;MKLRRAPIVLQVVAALVMAPAAPAADYAQCNAMQERFNRLYISGFRDFDRWMDQCDNTTADDSPENEACSEQAANKARARISKPMSELKKEWREIGCPGKPSEPDL
;
A
#
# COMPACT_ATOMS: atom_id res chain seq x y z
N MET A 1 25.74 -6.01 51.40
CA MET A 1 24.54 -6.74 51.05
C MET A 1 23.57 -5.92 50.26
N LYS A 2 23.31 -4.76 50.72
CA LYS A 2 22.37 -3.85 50.07
C LYS A 2 22.82 -3.37 48.73
N LEU A 3 24.09 -3.32 48.50
CA LEU A 3 24.69 -2.84 47.30
C LEU A 3 24.35 -3.68 46.07
N ARG A 4 24.04 -4.93 46.27
CA ARG A 4 23.74 -5.83 45.15
C ARG A 4 22.46 -5.50 44.44
N ARG A 5 21.53 -4.86 45.12
CA ARG A 5 20.24 -4.56 44.55
C ARG A 5 20.30 -3.44 43.53
N ALA A 6 21.14 -2.44 43.81
CA ALA A 6 21.27 -1.33 42.90
C ALA A 6 21.81 -1.74 41.52
N PRO A 7 22.84 -2.59 41.42
CA PRO A 7 23.30 -3.07 40.10
C PRO A 7 22.26 -3.83 39.35
N ILE A 8 21.44 -4.62 40.03
CA ILE A 8 20.38 -5.40 39.38
C ILE A 8 19.34 -4.46 38.76
N VAL A 9 18.94 -3.43 39.48
CA VAL A 9 17.98 -2.46 39.00
C VAL A 9 18.53 -1.73 37.78
N LEU A 10 19.79 -1.34 37.79
CA LEU A 10 20.44 -0.68 36.66
C LEU A 10 20.46 -1.57 35.43
N GLN A 11 20.68 -2.85 35.58
CA GLN A 11 20.67 -3.79 34.49
C GLN A 11 19.31 -3.87 33.82
N VAL A 12 18.24 -3.89 34.59
CA VAL A 12 16.87 -3.92 34.05
C VAL A 12 16.56 -2.66 33.26
N VAL A 13 16.94 -1.50 33.78
CA VAL A 13 16.74 -0.23 33.07
C VAL A 13 17.54 -0.20 31.78
N ALA A 14 18.77 -0.64 31.79
CA ALA A 14 19.59 -0.71 30.59
C ALA A 14 18.97 -1.60 29.51
N ALA A 15 18.42 -2.74 29.93
CA ALA A 15 17.74 -3.63 28.97
C ALA A 15 16.54 -2.98 28.32
N LEU A 16 15.76 -2.21 29.04
CA LEU A 16 14.62 -1.48 28.49
C LEU A 16 15.04 -0.38 27.53
N VAL A 17 16.10 0.33 27.86
CA VAL A 17 16.63 1.39 27.01
C VAL A 17 17.20 0.84 25.71
N MET A 18 17.74 -0.36 25.76
CA MET A 18 18.34 -1.01 24.62
C MET A 18 17.36 -1.77 23.75
N ALA A 19 16.08 -1.79 24.11
CA ALA A 19 15.07 -2.36 23.23
C ALA A 19 15.12 -1.65 21.88
N PRO A 20 15.36 -2.36 20.79
CA PRO A 20 15.56 -1.73 19.50
C PRO A 20 14.27 -1.07 19.01
N ALA A 21 14.34 0.19 18.68
CA ALA A 21 13.34 0.79 17.83
C ALA A 21 13.51 0.21 16.43
N ALA A 22 12.40 -0.04 15.72
CA ALA A 22 12.49 -0.45 14.33
C ALA A 22 13.29 0.61 13.55
N PRO A 23 14.30 0.20 12.77
CA PRO A 23 15.05 1.16 11.98
C PRO A 23 14.13 1.86 10.98
N ALA A 24 14.29 3.15 10.82
CA ALA A 24 13.60 3.88 9.79
C ALA A 24 14.04 3.34 8.42
N ALA A 25 13.09 3.20 7.49
CA ALA A 25 13.40 2.81 6.14
C ALA A 25 14.27 3.88 5.49
N ASP A 26 15.18 3.48 4.63
CA ASP A 26 15.92 4.44 3.88
C ASP A 26 15.07 5.01 2.73
N TYR A 27 15.43 6.18 2.28
CA TYR A 27 14.69 6.91 1.26
C TYR A 27 14.60 6.13 -0.06
N ALA A 28 15.65 5.45 -0.44
CA ALA A 28 15.69 4.66 -1.67
C ALA A 28 14.70 3.50 -1.66
N GLN A 29 14.56 2.82 -0.52
CA GLN A 29 13.59 1.74 -0.37
C GLN A 29 12.15 2.26 -0.50
N CYS A 30 11.84 3.37 0.15
CA CYS A 30 10.51 3.96 0.07
C CYS A 30 10.18 4.46 -1.33
N ASN A 31 11.15 5.04 -2.04
CA ASN A 31 10.97 5.43 -3.43
C ASN A 31 10.72 4.23 -4.34
N ALA A 32 11.44 3.15 -4.17
CA ALA A 32 11.22 1.92 -4.94
C ALA A 32 9.83 1.35 -4.71
N MET A 33 9.35 1.38 -3.47
CA MET A 33 7.99 0.98 -3.12
C MET A 33 6.95 1.89 -3.75
N GLN A 34 7.19 3.19 -3.75
CA GLN A 34 6.31 4.17 -4.39
C GLN A 34 6.21 3.93 -5.90
N GLU A 35 7.31 3.61 -6.56
CA GLU A 35 7.30 3.28 -7.99
C GLU A 35 6.52 2.00 -8.27
N ARG A 36 6.65 0.98 -7.42
CA ARG A 36 5.85 -0.25 -7.53
C ARG A 36 4.37 0.05 -7.37
N PHE A 37 4.01 0.89 -6.42
CA PHE A 37 2.64 1.34 -6.22
C PHE A 37 2.10 2.04 -7.46
N ASN A 38 2.86 2.97 -8.02
CA ASN A 38 2.48 3.70 -9.23
C ASN A 38 2.22 2.77 -10.40
N ARG A 39 3.08 1.77 -10.62
CA ARG A 39 2.90 0.80 -11.69
C ARG A 39 1.62 -0.03 -11.53
N LEU A 40 1.33 -0.46 -10.31
CA LEU A 40 0.09 -1.19 -10.03
C LEU A 40 -1.14 -0.32 -10.26
N TYR A 41 -1.10 0.90 -9.80
CA TYR A 41 -2.20 1.84 -9.93
C TYR A 41 -2.48 2.14 -11.40
N ILE A 42 -1.45 2.44 -12.17
CA ILE A 42 -1.56 2.71 -13.60
C ILE A 42 -2.06 1.47 -14.35
N SER A 43 -1.58 0.28 -13.99
CA SER A 43 -2.05 -0.97 -14.57
C SER A 43 -3.55 -1.17 -14.36
N GLY A 44 -4.05 -0.88 -13.16
CA GLY A 44 -5.48 -0.93 -12.87
C GLY A 44 -6.28 0.04 -13.72
N PHE A 45 -5.78 1.25 -13.91
CA PHE A 45 -6.43 2.25 -14.75
C PHE A 45 -6.46 1.85 -16.22
N ARG A 46 -5.39 1.27 -16.74
CA ARG A 46 -5.35 0.77 -18.12
C ARG A 46 -6.35 -0.34 -18.36
N ASP A 47 -6.49 -1.24 -17.41
CA ASP A 47 -7.49 -2.30 -17.49
C ASP A 47 -8.90 -1.72 -17.46
N PHE A 48 -9.14 -0.76 -16.58
CA PHE A 48 -10.41 -0.06 -16.49
C PHE A 48 -10.75 0.63 -17.83
N ASP A 49 -9.81 1.39 -18.39
CA ASP A 49 -10.02 2.09 -19.67
C ASP A 49 -10.34 1.10 -20.79
N ARG A 50 -9.64 -0.01 -20.84
CA ARG A 50 -9.89 -1.04 -21.86
C ARG A 50 -11.29 -1.63 -21.72
N TRP A 51 -11.73 -1.93 -20.51
CA TRP A 51 -13.06 -2.46 -20.30
C TRP A 51 -14.15 -1.42 -20.51
N MET A 52 -13.86 -0.15 -20.22
CA MET A 52 -14.76 0.95 -20.56
C MET A 52 -14.94 1.11 -22.07
N ASP A 53 -13.86 1.01 -22.83
CA ASP A 53 -13.93 1.03 -24.30
C ASP A 53 -14.81 -0.11 -24.83
N GLN A 54 -14.70 -1.30 -24.23
CA GLN A 54 -15.58 -2.42 -24.59
C GLN A 54 -17.04 -2.11 -24.28
N CYS A 55 -17.32 -1.49 -23.15
CA CYS A 55 -18.67 -1.07 -22.80
C CYS A 55 -19.23 -0.09 -23.81
N ASP A 56 -18.45 0.92 -24.19
CA ASP A 56 -18.86 1.96 -25.14
C ASP A 56 -19.08 1.39 -26.54
N ASN A 57 -18.38 0.33 -26.91
CA ASN A 57 -18.50 -0.34 -28.19
C ASN A 57 -19.68 -1.32 -28.25
N THR A 58 -20.18 -1.78 -27.11
CA THR A 58 -21.21 -2.83 -27.05
C THR A 58 -22.54 -2.35 -26.51
N THR A 59 -22.61 -1.17 -25.92
CA THR A 59 -23.81 -0.59 -25.34
C THR A 59 -23.99 0.85 -25.81
N ALA A 60 -25.23 1.33 -25.80
CA ALA A 60 -25.51 2.72 -26.13
C ALA A 60 -25.03 3.64 -25.02
N ASP A 61 -24.48 4.79 -25.38
CA ASP A 61 -24.03 5.81 -24.44
C ASP A 61 -25.20 6.22 -23.52
N ASP A 62 -24.87 6.43 -22.23
CA ASP A 62 -25.82 6.85 -21.20
C ASP A 62 -27.03 5.92 -21.02
N SER A 63 -26.94 4.70 -21.54
CA SER A 63 -27.96 3.68 -21.30
C SER A 63 -27.77 3.00 -19.95
N PRO A 64 -28.83 2.40 -19.37
CA PRO A 64 -28.68 1.59 -18.17
C PRO A 64 -27.69 0.43 -18.34
N GLU A 65 -27.61 -0.15 -19.53
CA GLU A 65 -26.67 -1.23 -19.87
C GLU A 65 -25.22 -0.72 -19.86
N ASN A 66 -24.98 0.47 -20.39
CA ASN A 66 -23.65 1.10 -20.36
C ASN A 66 -23.24 1.40 -18.92
N GLU A 67 -24.14 1.92 -18.12
CA GLU A 67 -23.89 2.23 -16.71
C GLU A 67 -23.55 0.97 -15.91
N ALA A 68 -24.31 -0.12 -16.10
CA ALA A 68 -24.03 -1.40 -15.46
C ALA A 68 -22.68 -1.98 -15.91
N CYS A 69 -22.36 -1.88 -17.20
CA CYS A 69 -21.09 -2.33 -17.75
C CYS A 69 -19.93 -1.55 -17.16
N SER A 70 -20.07 -0.23 -17.03
CA SER A 70 -19.05 0.66 -16.44
C SER A 70 -18.79 0.31 -14.98
N GLU A 71 -19.82 0.02 -14.22
CA GLU A 71 -19.71 -0.39 -12.83
C GLU A 71 -18.98 -1.72 -12.70
N GLN A 72 -19.30 -2.69 -13.55
CA GLN A 72 -18.58 -3.97 -13.60
C GLN A 72 -17.11 -3.78 -13.96
N ALA A 73 -16.81 -2.90 -14.92
CA ALA A 73 -15.45 -2.59 -15.32
C ALA A 73 -14.64 -2.03 -14.15
N ALA A 74 -15.22 -1.10 -13.38
CA ALA A 74 -14.60 -0.54 -12.20
C ALA A 74 -14.35 -1.60 -11.13
N ASN A 75 -15.32 -2.47 -10.89
CA ASN A 75 -15.20 -3.54 -9.89
C ASN A 75 -14.13 -4.56 -10.28
N LYS A 76 -14.06 -4.93 -11.55
CA LYS A 76 -13.02 -5.83 -12.07
C LYS A 76 -11.63 -5.23 -11.91
N ALA A 77 -11.47 -3.96 -12.27
CA ALA A 77 -10.19 -3.27 -12.15
C ALA A 77 -9.72 -3.23 -10.70
N ARG A 78 -10.60 -2.87 -9.78
CA ARG A 78 -10.30 -2.86 -8.35
C ARG A 78 -9.94 -4.24 -7.81
N ALA A 79 -10.72 -5.26 -8.16
CA ALA A 79 -10.50 -6.63 -7.70
C ALA A 79 -9.14 -7.15 -8.16
N ARG A 80 -8.73 -6.80 -9.37
CA ARG A 80 -7.46 -7.27 -9.94
C ARG A 80 -6.24 -6.75 -9.20
N ILE A 81 -6.29 -5.52 -8.71
CA ILE A 81 -5.15 -4.91 -8.04
C ILE A 81 -5.27 -4.90 -6.52
N SER A 82 -6.42 -5.28 -5.94
CA SER A 82 -6.66 -5.13 -4.51
C SER A 82 -5.69 -5.93 -3.66
N LYS A 83 -5.41 -7.18 -4.03
CA LYS A 83 -4.49 -8.04 -3.29
C LYS A 83 -3.04 -7.54 -3.35
N PRO A 84 -2.45 -7.31 -4.53
CA PRO A 84 -1.09 -6.77 -4.58
C PRO A 84 -0.97 -5.39 -3.97
N MET A 85 -2.01 -4.56 -4.03
CA MET A 85 -2.00 -3.25 -3.37
C MET A 85 -1.99 -3.38 -1.85
N SER A 86 -2.80 -4.29 -1.30
CA SER A 86 -2.80 -4.56 0.13
C SER A 86 -1.45 -5.09 0.62
N GLU A 87 -0.86 -5.99 -0.12
CA GLU A 87 0.46 -6.55 0.19
C GLU A 87 1.53 -5.47 0.16
N LEU A 88 1.48 -4.58 -0.82
CA LEU A 88 2.42 -3.48 -0.95
C LEU A 88 2.29 -2.49 0.19
N LYS A 89 1.07 -2.13 0.58
CA LYS A 89 0.82 -1.24 1.71
C LYS A 89 1.29 -1.86 3.02
N LYS A 90 1.12 -3.17 3.19
CA LYS A 90 1.63 -3.89 4.34
C LYS A 90 3.16 -3.83 4.39
N GLU A 91 3.81 -4.13 3.29
CA GLU A 91 5.26 -4.07 3.16
C GLU A 91 5.79 -2.64 3.42
N TRP A 92 5.10 -1.63 2.92
CA TRP A 92 5.40 -0.23 3.19
C TRP A 92 5.48 0.06 4.69
N ARG A 93 4.48 -0.41 5.43
CA ARG A 93 4.46 -0.23 6.89
C ARG A 93 5.56 -1.03 7.58
N GLU A 94 5.78 -2.27 7.14
CA GLU A 94 6.77 -3.16 7.75
C GLU A 94 8.19 -2.64 7.62
N ILE A 95 8.53 -2.04 6.49
CA ILE A 95 9.85 -1.46 6.31
C ILE A 95 9.98 -0.06 6.90
N GLY A 96 8.91 0.50 7.44
CA GLY A 96 8.94 1.78 8.15
C GLY A 96 8.86 3.02 7.28
N CYS A 97 8.31 2.93 6.09
CA CYS A 97 8.06 4.12 5.27
C CYS A 97 6.98 5.00 5.90
N PRO A 98 7.10 6.34 5.82
CA PRO A 98 6.15 7.23 6.45
C PRO A 98 4.80 7.26 5.72
N GLY A 99 3.72 7.34 6.52
CA GLY A 99 2.37 7.47 5.97
C GLY A 99 1.96 6.28 5.11
N LYS A 100 1.48 6.56 3.94
CA LYS A 100 1.07 5.59 2.93
C LYS A 100 1.59 6.01 1.55
N PRO A 101 1.67 5.08 0.59
CA PRO A 101 2.04 5.45 -0.78
C PRO A 101 1.09 6.50 -1.34
N SER A 102 1.63 7.46 -2.08
CA SER A 102 0.84 8.51 -2.73
C SER A 102 0.21 7.97 -4.01
N GLU A 103 -1.02 8.37 -4.28
CA GLU A 103 -1.66 8.06 -5.56
C GLU A 103 -1.04 8.91 -6.67
N PRO A 104 -0.66 8.31 -7.82
CA PRO A 104 -0.10 9.08 -8.92
C PRO A 104 -1.16 9.96 -9.58
N ASP A 105 -0.74 11.10 -10.09
CA ASP A 105 -1.57 11.95 -10.96
C ASP A 105 -1.69 11.28 -12.33
N LEU A 106 -2.93 11.16 -12.79
CA LEU A 106 -3.23 10.53 -14.08
C LEU A 106 -3.89 11.49 -15.04
#